data_326766499be3b7dd4ce879320a90efb0
#
_entry.id   326766499be3b7dd4ce879320a90efb0
#
_cell.length_a   1.000
_cell.length_b   1.000
_cell.length_c   1.000
_cell.angle_alpha   90.00
_cell.angle_beta   90.00
_cell.angle_gamma   90.00
#
_symmetry.space_group_name_H-M   'P 1'
#
loop_
_entity.id
_entity.type
_entity.pdbx_description
1 polymer ?
#
loop_
_entity_poly.entity_id
_entity_poly.type
_entity_poly.pdbx_seq_one_letter_code
_entity_poly.pdbx_strand_id
1 'polypeptide(L)'
;MKDLRKFYYWCIFIVILLFSLLQWYFYLNPTTIEEDNRFAYDKIRNREIKSTIKRKSLDFKNRRALYIVYEQDSLPLVVNWEEKISIGDSIIKPKGSLKLLIKRGGYLIDTLDYEENNSIILPNNW
;
A
#
# COMPACT_ATOMS: atom_id res chain seq x y z
N MET A 1 36.82 -1.57 -44.26
CA MET A 1 36.92 -0.99 -42.89
C MET A 1 36.10 0.25 -42.68
N LYS A 2 35.80 1.02 -43.73
CA LYS A 2 34.87 2.15 -43.61
C LYS A 2 33.44 1.73 -43.23
N ASP A 3 33.00 0.53 -43.60
CA ASP A 3 31.66 0.02 -43.30
C ASP A 3 31.49 -0.39 -41.84
N LEU A 4 32.56 -0.85 -41.17
CA LEU A 4 32.55 -1.20 -39.75
C LEU A 4 32.36 0.04 -38.86
N ARG A 5 32.94 1.18 -39.21
CA ARG A 5 32.74 2.43 -38.48
C ARG A 5 31.31 2.93 -38.63
N LYS A 6 30.74 2.88 -39.83
CA LYS A 6 29.33 3.26 -40.08
C LYS A 6 28.40 2.35 -39.30
N PHE A 7 28.68 1.06 -39.29
CA PHE A 7 27.90 0.09 -38.53
C PHE A 7 27.95 0.36 -37.01
N TYR A 8 29.14 0.69 -36.51
CA TYR A 8 29.32 1.04 -35.11
C TYR A 8 28.53 2.29 -34.70
N TYR A 9 28.59 3.33 -35.49
CA TYR A 9 27.81 4.56 -35.26
C TYR A 9 26.30 4.30 -35.34
N TRP A 10 25.87 3.45 -36.23
CA TRP A 10 24.48 3.04 -36.35
C TRP A 10 24.01 2.31 -35.09
N CYS A 11 24.82 1.40 -34.56
CA CYS A 11 24.48 0.69 -33.33
C CYS A 11 24.36 1.64 -32.13
N ILE A 12 25.28 2.60 -32.01
CA ILE A 12 25.23 3.62 -30.94
C ILE A 12 23.96 4.46 -31.07
N PHE A 13 23.64 4.86 -32.28
CA PHE A 13 22.44 5.68 -32.56
C PHE A 13 21.16 4.93 -32.17
N ILE A 14 21.06 3.65 -32.51
CA ILE A 14 19.92 2.81 -32.15
C ILE A 14 19.81 2.65 -30.63
N VAL A 15 20.92 2.43 -29.92
CA VAL A 15 20.93 2.31 -28.47
C VAL A 15 20.45 3.61 -27.79
N ILE A 16 20.93 4.75 -28.26
CA ILE A 16 20.51 6.06 -27.75
C ILE A 16 19.02 6.29 -28.00
N LEU A 17 18.54 5.94 -29.18
CA LEU A 17 17.12 6.07 -29.55
C LEU A 17 16.23 5.21 -28.65
N LEU A 18 16.61 3.95 -28.46
CA LEU A 18 15.87 3.01 -27.59
C LEU A 18 15.85 3.50 -26.13
N PHE A 19 16.98 4.00 -25.66
CA PHE A 19 17.08 4.53 -24.29
C PHE A 19 16.19 5.77 -24.10
N SER A 20 16.16 6.67 -25.08
CA SER A 20 15.31 7.85 -25.07
C SER A 20 13.83 7.50 -25.10
N LEU A 21 13.43 6.51 -25.90
CA LEU A 21 12.06 6.01 -25.95
C LEU A 21 11.65 5.39 -24.62
N LEU A 22 12.55 4.64 -23.99
CA LEU A 22 12.29 4.02 -22.70
C LEU A 22 12.09 5.09 -21.60
N GLN A 23 12.92 6.12 -21.57
CA GLN A 23 12.74 7.23 -20.63
C GLN A 23 11.44 7.98 -20.86
N TRP A 24 11.06 8.19 -22.12
CA TRP A 24 9.79 8.84 -22.45
C TRP A 24 8.60 7.99 -22.01
N TYR A 25 8.67 6.68 -22.21
CA TYR A 25 7.64 5.76 -21.72
C TYR A 25 7.45 5.85 -20.20
N PHE A 26 8.54 5.86 -19.43
CA PHE A 26 8.48 6.03 -17.99
C PHE A 26 7.98 7.41 -17.56
N TYR A 27 8.28 8.44 -18.35
CA TYR A 27 7.77 9.79 -18.09
C TYR A 27 6.26 9.89 -18.30
N LEU A 28 5.72 9.23 -19.32
CA LEU A 28 4.29 9.23 -19.61
C LEU A 28 3.48 8.34 -18.67
N ASN A 29 4.11 7.32 -18.06
CA ASN A 29 3.47 6.40 -17.14
C ASN A 29 4.20 6.41 -15.78
N PRO A 30 4.15 7.55 -15.05
CA PRO A 30 4.73 7.58 -13.72
C PRO A 30 3.88 6.72 -12.78
N THR A 31 4.42 5.57 -12.37
CA THR A 31 3.87 4.84 -11.23
C THR A 31 4.26 5.60 -9.97
N THR A 32 3.38 6.46 -9.50
CA THR A 32 3.61 7.24 -8.30
C THR A 32 3.18 6.45 -7.07
N ILE A 33 3.88 6.65 -5.96
CA ILE A 33 3.48 6.15 -4.64
C ILE A 33 2.05 6.57 -4.31
N GLU A 34 1.61 7.71 -4.82
CA GLU A 34 0.25 8.21 -4.65
C GLU A 34 -0.81 7.32 -5.31
N GLU A 35 -0.54 6.76 -6.49
CA GLU A 35 -1.47 5.84 -7.16
C GLU A 35 -1.61 4.52 -6.41
N ASP A 36 -0.49 3.98 -5.91
CA ASP A 36 -0.50 2.77 -5.10
C ASP A 36 -1.26 2.99 -3.78
N ASN A 37 -1.07 4.13 -3.14
CA ASN A 37 -1.79 4.51 -1.94
C ASN A 37 -3.29 4.69 -2.21
N ARG A 38 -3.66 5.31 -3.34
CA ARG A 38 -5.05 5.51 -3.73
C ARG A 38 -5.76 4.17 -3.91
N PHE A 39 -5.11 3.21 -4.56
CA PHE A 39 -5.64 1.87 -4.75
C PHE A 39 -5.88 1.16 -3.40
N ALA A 40 -4.92 1.27 -2.48
CA ALA A 40 -5.04 0.74 -1.13
C ALA A 40 -6.20 1.37 -0.36
N TYR A 41 -6.32 2.70 -0.42
CA TYR A 41 -7.40 3.42 0.25
C TYR A 41 -8.77 3.06 -0.32
N ASP A 42 -8.90 2.88 -1.63
CA ASP A 42 -10.15 2.48 -2.25
C ASP A 42 -10.58 1.07 -1.79
N LYS A 43 -9.65 0.14 -1.69
CA LYS A 43 -9.94 -1.19 -1.14
C LYS A 43 -10.39 -1.14 0.31
N ILE A 44 -9.73 -0.35 1.13
CA ILE A 44 -10.08 -0.18 2.55
C ILE A 44 -11.44 0.52 2.68
N ARG A 45 -11.66 1.56 1.88
CA ARG A 45 -12.91 2.33 1.90
C ARG A 45 -14.13 1.45 1.60
N ASN A 46 -14.00 0.52 0.66
CA ASN A 46 -15.10 -0.34 0.23
C ASN A 46 -15.39 -1.48 1.20
N ARG A 47 -14.54 -1.71 2.19
CA ARG A 47 -14.78 -2.73 3.20
C ARG A 47 -15.66 -2.24 4.31
N GLU A 48 -16.67 -3.03 4.66
CA GLU A 48 -17.43 -2.88 5.89
C GLU A 48 -16.90 -3.86 6.91
N ILE A 49 -16.48 -3.38 8.09
CA ILE A 49 -15.87 -4.21 9.12
C ILE A 49 -16.63 -4.00 10.43
N LYS A 50 -17.05 -5.11 11.02
CA LYS A 50 -17.62 -5.14 12.37
C LYS A 50 -17.21 -6.47 13.00
N SER A 51 -16.06 -6.47 13.66
CA SER A 51 -15.48 -7.71 14.16
C SER A 51 -14.54 -7.44 15.33
N THR A 52 -14.00 -8.52 15.88
CA THR A 52 -13.03 -8.48 16.97
C THR A 52 -11.66 -8.88 16.45
N ILE A 53 -10.62 -8.19 16.92
CA ILE A 53 -9.24 -8.48 16.53
C ILE A 53 -8.81 -9.80 17.17
N LYS A 54 -8.49 -10.78 16.33
CA LYS A 54 -7.99 -12.09 16.76
C LYS A 54 -6.48 -12.11 16.90
N ARG A 55 -5.77 -11.40 16.00
CA ARG A 55 -4.32 -11.42 15.96
C ARG A 55 -3.79 -10.11 15.37
N LYS A 56 -2.67 -9.65 15.88
CA LYS A 56 -1.85 -8.59 15.30
C LYS A 56 -0.59 -9.22 14.75
N SER A 57 -0.16 -8.80 13.58
CA SER A 57 1.07 -9.29 12.98
C SER A 57 1.87 -8.16 12.36
N LEU A 58 3.18 -8.21 12.58
CA LEU A 58 4.15 -7.30 11.98
C LEU A 58 5.02 -8.11 11.03
N ASP A 59 4.92 -7.83 9.74
CA ASP A 59 5.67 -8.56 8.72
C ASP A 59 7.03 -7.91 8.48
N PHE A 60 8.08 -8.47 9.09
CA PHE A 60 9.44 -7.98 8.95
C PHE A 60 10.01 -8.16 7.53
N LYS A 61 9.50 -9.13 6.77
CA LYS A 61 9.93 -9.38 5.39
C LYS A 61 9.36 -8.36 4.41
N ASN A 62 8.24 -7.74 4.75
CA ASN A 62 7.55 -6.76 3.92
C ASN A 62 7.56 -5.39 4.61
N ARG A 63 8.75 -4.80 4.77
CA ARG A 63 8.94 -3.42 5.29
C ARG A 63 8.26 -3.14 6.63
N ARG A 64 8.11 -4.14 7.49
CA ARG A 64 7.38 -4.06 8.76
C ARG A 64 5.91 -3.69 8.57
N ALA A 65 5.25 -4.23 7.55
CA ALA A 65 3.83 -4.03 7.36
C ALA A 65 3.05 -4.55 8.58
N LEU A 66 2.25 -3.67 9.18
CA LEU A 66 1.37 -4.04 10.29
C LEU A 66 0.01 -4.43 9.73
N TYR A 67 -0.53 -5.56 10.19
CA TYR A 67 -1.89 -5.93 9.85
C TYR A 67 -2.56 -6.63 11.03
N ILE A 68 -3.88 -6.53 11.08
CA ILE A 68 -4.72 -7.25 12.04
C ILE A 68 -5.48 -8.35 11.33
N VAL A 69 -5.74 -9.44 12.04
CA VAL A 69 -6.57 -10.54 11.56
C VAL A 69 -7.86 -10.54 12.35
N TYR A 70 -8.97 -10.51 11.64
CA TYR A 70 -10.32 -10.63 12.18
C TYR A 70 -11.09 -11.66 11.34
N GLU A 71 -11.83 -12.53 11.98
CA GLU A 71 -12.52 -13.65 11.32
C GLU A 71 -11.57 -14.43 10.39
N GLN A 72 -11.80 -14.42 9.09
CA GLN A 72 -10.95 -15.09 8.09
C GLN A 72 -10.25 -14.07 7.19
N ASP A 73 -10.20 -12.82 7.58
CA ASP A 73 -9.67 -11.73 6.77
C ASP A 73 -8.63 -10.92 7.53
N SER A 74 -7.93 -10.07 6.81
CA SER A 74 -6.90 -9.21 7.38
C SER A 74 -7.09 -7.77 6.89
N LEU A 75 -6.64 -6.82 7.71
CA LEU A 75 -6.69 -5.40 7.39
C LEU A 75 -5.31 -4.78 7.64
N PRO A 76 -4.69 -4.14 6.64
CA PRO A 76 -3.44 -3.42 6.85
C PRO A 76 -3.68 -2.15 7.66
N LEU A 77 -2.74 -1.86 8.54
CA LEU A 77 -2.77 -0.69 9.41
C LEU A 77 -1.50 0.14 9.24
N VAL A 78 -1.60 1.41 9.63
CA VAL A 78 -0.42 2.26 9.77
C VAL A 78 0.42 1.75 10.95
N VAL A 79 1.73 1.64 10.77
CA VAL A 79 2.64 1.06 11.77
C VAL A 79 2.55 1.80 13.11
N ASN A 80 2.33 3.11 13.09
CA ASN A 80 2.17 3.93 14.28
C ASN A 80 0.96 3.58 15.15
N TRP A 81 0.02 2.80 14.61
CA TRP A 81 -1.18 2.39 15.33
C TRP A 81 -1.01 1.11 16.15
N GLU A 82 0.14 0.46 16.09
CA GLU A 82 0.39 -0.80 16.79
C GLU A 82 0.08 -0.70 18.29
N GLU A 83 0.51 0.38 18.93
CA GLU A 83 0.30 0.59 20.37
C GLU A 83 -1.16 0.96 20.73
N LYS A 84 -1.92 1.45 19.76
CA LYS A 84 -3.29 1.88 19.97
C LYS A 84 -4.30 0.75 19.91
N ILE A 85 -3.89 -0.40 19.41
CA ILE A 85 -4.75 -1.56 19.13
C ILE A 85 -4.27 -2.76 19.92
N SER A 86 -5.19 -3.49 20.53
CA SER A 86 -4.89 -4.71 21.28
C SER A 86 -5.76 -5.86 20.80
N ILE A 87 -5.26 -7.09 20.96
CA ILE A 87 -6.03 -8.29 20.66
C ILE A 87 -7.28 -8.32 21.57
N GLY A 88 -8.42 -8.61 20.99
CA GLY A 88 -9.71 -8.58 21.68
C GLY A 88 -10.48 -7.28 21.54
N ASP A 89 -9.87 -6.24 21.01
CA ASP A 89 -10.58 -4.99 20.70
C ASP A 89 -11.60 -5.22 19.58
N SER A 90 -12.74 -4.56 19.67
CA SER A 90 -13.73 -4.55 18.60
C SER A 90 -13.43 -3.43 17.62
N ILE A 91 -13.51 -3.73 16.34
CA ILE A 91 -13.30 -2.76 15.27
C ILE A 91 -14.57 -2.59 14.46
N ILE A 92 -14.88 -1.34 14.13
CA ILE A 92 -16.03 -0.98 13.31
C ILE A 92 -15.56 0.00 12.25
N LYS A 93 -15.81 -0.34 10.98
CA LYS A 93 -15.56 0.55 9.86
C LYS A 93 -16.75 0.49 8.90
N PRO A 94 -17.51 1.57 8.76
CA PRO A 94 -18.59 1.63 7.79
C PRO A 94 -18.08 1.55 6.36
N LYS A 95 -18.88 0.98 5.49
CA LYS A 95 -18.59 0.99 4.05
C LYS A 95 -18.56 2.43 3.53
N GLY A 96 -17.55 2.74 2.74
CA GLY A 96 -17.34 4.08 2.20
C GLY A 96 -16.56 5.03 3.11
N SER A 97 -16.20 4.60 4.31
CA SER A 97 -15.43 5.39 5.27
C SER A 97 -13.99 4.90 5.37
N LEU A 98 -13.06 5.81 5.63
CA LEU A 98 -11.66 5.52 5.96
C LEU A 98 -11.39 5.66 7.46
N LYS A 99 -12.43 5.78 8.27
CA LYS A 99 -12.30 5.88 9.74
C LYS A 99 -12.60 4.53 10.37
N LEU A 100 -11.65 4.07 11.17
CA LEU A 100 -11.73 2.82 11.91
C LEU A 100 -11.99 3.12 13.39
N LEU A 101 -13.14 2.69 13.89
CA LEU A 101 -13.52 2.88 15.28
C LEU A 101 -13.02 1.71 16.11
N ILE A 102 -12.31 1.99 17.20
CA ILE A 102 -11.79 0.98 18.12
C ILE A 102 -12.55 1.02 19.42
N LYS A 103 -13.17 -0.10 19.79
CA LYS A 103 -13.91 -0.24 21.04
C LYS A 103 -13.25 -1.28 21.94
N ARG A 104 -13.16 -0.97 23.20
CA ARG A 104 -12.65 -1.88 24.24
C ARG A 104 -13.62 -1.91 25.40
N GLY A 105 -14.09 -3.11 25.75
CA GLY A 105 -15.09 -3.25 26.81
C GLY A 105 -16.40 -2.55 26.54
N GLY A 106 -16.81 -2.40 25.28
CA GLY A 106 -18.02 -1.70 24.87
C GLY A 106 -17.90 -0.18 24.74
N TYR A 107 -16.72 0.38 25.06
CA TYR A 107 -16.48 1.83 25.00
C TYR A 107 -15.57 2.17 23.82
N LEU A 108 -15.88 3.27 23.14
CA LEU A 108 -15.03 3.82 22.09
C LEU A 108 -13.77 4.40 22.73
N ILE A 109 -12.60 3.83 22.42
CA ILE A 109 -11.33 4.28 22.97
C ILE A 109 -10.53 5.15 21.99
N ASP A 110 -10.71 4.94 20.68
CA ASP A 110 -10.02 5.71 19.65
C ASP A 110 -10.76 5.62 18.31
N THR A 111 -10.45 6.60 17.44
CA THR A 111 -10.87 6.60 16.04
C THR A 111 -9.62 6.78 15.20
N LEU A 112 -9.29 5.78 14.39
CA LEU A 112 -8.10 5.80 13.53
C LEU A 112 -8.51 6.20 12.12
N ASP A 113 -7.93 7.26 11.61
CA ASP A 113 -8.26 7.81 10.29
C ASP A 113 -7.13 7.54 9.31
N TYR A 114 -7.41 6.73 8.29
CA TYR A 114 -6.45 6.44 7.23
C TYR A 114 -6.08 7.67 6.39
N GLU A 115 -6.95 8.65 6.29
CA GLU A 115 -6.69 9.87 5.52
C GLU A 115 -5.61 10.76 6.14
N GLU A 116 -5.42 10.69 7.46
CA GLU A 116 -4.40 11.47 8.18
C GLU A 116 -2.99 10.91 7.99
N ASN A 117 -2.86 9.69 7.50
CA ASN A 117 -1.59 8.99 7.37
C ASN A 117 -1.40 8.44 5.96
N ASN A 118 -0.40 8.95 5.26
CA ASN A 118 -0.10 8.57 3.88
C ASN A 118 0.85 7.37 3.75
N SER A 119 1.14 6.63 4.82
CA SER A 119 2.12 5.56 4.82
C SER A 119 1.52 4.22 5.21
N ILE A 120 0.68 3.67 4.34
CA ILE A 120 0.21 2.29 4.48
C ILE A 120 1.09 1.39 3.64
N ILE A 121 1.56 0.30 4.25
CA ILE A 121 2.29 -0.77 3.55
C ILE A 121 1.34 -1.94 3.41
N LEU A 122 1.02 -2.30 2.16
CA LEU A 122 0.14 -3.43 1.88
C LEU A 122 0.89 -4.76 2.04
N PRO A 123 0.27 -5.79 2.64
CA PRO A 123 0.79 -7.14 2.60
C PRO A 123 0.87 -7.68 1.17
N ASN A 124 1.80 -8.61 0.90
CA ASN A 124 2.04 -9.13 -0.45
C ASN A 124 0.84 -9.84 -1.08
N ASN A 125 -0.07 -10.33 -0.27
CA ASN A 125 -1.26 -11.08 -0.71
C ASN A 125 -2.56 -10.27 -0.60
N TRP A 126 -2.44 -8.98 -0.69
CA TRP A 126 -3.60 -8.06 -0.56
C TRP A 126 -4.08 -7.48 -1.89
#